data_79dd241cd4e562500e9e09a657a31d53
#
_entry.id   79dd241cd4e562500e9e09a657a31d53
#
_cell.length_a   1.000
_cell.length_b   1.000
_cell.length_c   1.000
_cell.angle_alpha   90.00
_cell.angle_beta   90.00
_cell.angle_gamma   90.00
#
_symmetry.space_group_name_H-M   'P 1'
#
loop_
_entity.id
_entity.type
_entity.pdbx_description
1 polymer ?
#
loop_
_entity_poly.entity_id
_entity_poly.type
_entity_poly.pdbx_seq_one_letter_code
_entity_poly.pdbx_strand_id
1 'polypeptide(L)'
;FISRDLELLGHYEKRIMDLEEGVMDGKIQGFQNAIMPIRRELLTLRSYYDEIMDMGKQLEENENGFFAKKQVKYFGVISDRADRLMSKASQLLEYAQQVRDAYKAQVDAQQNNNMQFLTVISTIFFPLTLITSWYGMNFHNMPELKHGYPGVIILSVVVMITCIIIFKRKKML
;
A
#
# COMPACT_ATOMS: atom_id res chain seq x y z
N PHE A 1 22.53 -28.06 -3.96
CA PHE A 1 21.94 -27.01 -4.78
C PHE A 1 20.55 -26.65 -4.24
N ILE A 2 19.62 -27.57 -4.22
CA ILE A 2 18.18 -27.32 -3.93
C ILE A 2 17.88 -26.94 -2.47
N SER A 3 18.61 -27.46 -1.47
CA SER A 3 18.44 -27.05 -0.07
C SER A 3 18.83 -25.60 0.16
N ARG A 4 19.81 -25.11 -0.58
CA ARG A 4 20.26 -23.72 -0.54
C ARG A 4 19.24 -22.77 -1.18
N ASP A 5 18.53 -23.21 -2.21
CA ASP A 5 17.51 -22.44 -2.88
C ASP A 5 16.24 -22.28 -2.01
N LEU A 6 15.88 -23.32 -1.25
CA LEU A 6 14.80 -23.22 -0.25
C LEU A 6 15.13 -22.23 0.88
N GLU A 7 16.38 -22.23 1.34
CA GLU A 7 16.87 -21.27 2.33
C GLU A 7 16.84 -19.83 1.77
N LEU A 8 17.24 -19.65 0.50
CA LEU A 8 17.16 -18.38 -0.19
C LEU A 8 15.73 -17.88 -0.29
N LEU A 9 14.77 -18.71 -0.72
CA LEU A 9 13.35 -18.36 -0.78
C LEU A 9 12.79 -18.04 0.62
N GLY A 10 13.23 -18.75 1.65
CA GLY A 10 12.88 -18.43 3.05
C GLY A 10 13.41 -17.09 3.51
N HIS A 11 14.57 -16.67 3.02
CA HIS A 11 15.09 -15.33 3.29
C HIS A 11 14.22 -14.22 2.65
N TYR A 12 13.76 -14.42 1.40
CA TYR A 12 12.82 -13.48 0.77
C TYR A 12 11.48 -13.44 1.50
N GLU A 13 10.95 -14.58 1.93
CA GLU A 13 9.72 -14.65 2.72
C GLU A 13 9.82 -13.77 3.97
N LYS A 14 10.91 -13.91 4.74
CA LYS A 14 11.15 -13.10 5.92
C LYS A 14 11.24 -11.61 5.60
N ARG A 15 11.96 -11.23 4.53
CA ARG A 15 12.04 -9.83 4.11
C ARG A 15 10.68 -9.24 3.72
N ILE A 16 9.80 -10.03 3.10
CA ILE A 16 8.44 -9.58 2.77
C ILE A 16 7.62 -9.41 4.05
N MET A 17 7.73 -10.33 5.02
CA MET A 17 7.08 -10.22 6.33
C MET A 17 7.52 -8.96 7.10
N ASP A 18 8.82 -8.67 7.13
CA ASP A 18 9.36 -7.47 7.76
C ASP A 18 8.80 -6.18 7.11
N LEU A 19 8.59 -6.18 5.78
CA LEU A 19 7.97 -5.08 5.07
C LEU A 19 6.46 -4.96 5.36
N GLU A 20 5.76 -6.08 5.49
CA GLU A 20 4.34 -6.11 5.87
C GLU A 20 4.14 -5.51 7.26
N GLU A 21 4.95 -5.93 8.23
CA GLU A 21 4.93 -5.37 9.60
C GLU A 21 5.18 -3.87 9.57
N GLY A 22 6.18 -3.41 8.79
CA GLY A 22 6.43 -1.99 8.60
C GLY A 22 5.25 -1.20 8.03
N VAL A 23 4.51 -1.78 7.09
CA VAL A 23 3.30 -1.18 6.51
C VAL A 23 2.19 -1.10 7.56
N MET A 24 1.98 -2.15 8.35
CA MET A 24 0.97 -2.17 9.43
C MET A 24 1.28 -1.14 10.51
N ASP A 25 2.55 -0.92 10.83
CA ASP A 25 3.03 0.11 11.76
C ASP A 25 2.97 1.54 11.19
N GLY A 26 2.53 1.71 9.95
CA GLY A 26 2.49 3.01 9.28
C GLY A 26 3.85 3.53 8.81
N LYS A 27 4.90 2.71 8.83
CA LYS A 27 6.25 3.02 8.33
C LYS A 27 6.30 2.82 6.82
N ILE A 28 5.76 3.76 6.06
CA ILE A 28 5.61 3.64 4.61
C ILE A 28 6.78 4.21 3.80
N GLN A 29 7.73 4.91 4.46
CA GLN A 29 8.88 5.50 3.77
C GLN A 29 9.83 4.41 3.24
N GLY A 30 10.21 4.53 1.97
CA GLY A 30 11.17 3.62 1.34
C GLY A 30 10.61 2.23 0.96
N PHE A 31 9.34 1.93 1.24
CA PHE A 31 8.73 0.63 0.93
C PHE A 31 8.92 0.21 -0.54
N GLN A 32 8.67 1.12 -1.49
CA GLN A 32 8.79 0.83 -2.93
C GLN A 32 10.22 0.41 -3.30
N ASN A 33 11.22 1.07 -2.73
CA ASN A 33 12.63 0.77 -2.99
C ASN A 33 13.06 -0.58 -2.38
N ALA A 34 12.38 -1.04 -1.34
CA ALA A 34 12.66 -2.31 -0.68
C ALA A 34 11.96 -3.50 -1.36
N ILE A 35 10.69 -3.35 -1.76
CA ILE A 35 9.89 -4.44 -2.34
C ILE A 35 10.25 -4.73 -3.81
N MET A 36 10.63 -3.71 -4.60
CA MET A 36 10.90 -3.88 -6.03
C MET A 36 12.08 -4.81 -6.34
N PRO A 37 13.24 -4.72 -5.65
CA PRO A 37 14.33 -5.67 -5.84
C PRO A 37 13.90 -7.12 -5.52
N ILE A 38 13.20 -7.32 -4.40
CA ILE A 38 12.69 -8.65 -4.00
C ILE A 38 11.83 -9.26 -5.12
N ARG A 39 10.89 -8.49 -5.64
CA ARG A 39 10.03 -8.97 -6.73
C ARG A 39 10.80 -9.29 -8.01
N ARG A 40 11.79 -8.49 -8.36
CA ARG A 40 12.63 -8.72 -9.55
C ARG A 40 13.43 -10.03 -9.41
N GLU A 41 14.03 -10.24 -8.26
CA GLU A 41 14.82 -11.43 -7.98
C GLU A 41 13.94 -12.68 -7.94
N LEU A 42 12.76 -12.62 -7.33
CA LEU A 42 11.79 -13.72 -7.34
C LEU A 42 11.28 -14.05 -8.75
N LEU A 43 11.07 -13.05 -9.61
CA LEU A 43 10.71 -13.29 -11.01
C LEU A 43 11.82 -14.00 -11.76
N THR A 44 13.06 -13.62 -11.55
CA THR A 44 14.23 -14.27 -12.15
C THR A 44 14.36 -15.71 -11.66
N LEU A 45 14.20 -15.96 -10.36
CA LEU A 45 14.23 -17.31 -9.79
C LEU A 45 13.10 -18.19 -10.32
N ARG A 46 11.88 -17.65 -10.43
CA ARG A 46 10.74 -18.37 -11.00
C ARG A 46 11.03 -18.81 -12.44
N SER A 47 11.51 -17.90 -13.29
CA SER A 47 11.86 -18.21 -14.67
C SER A 47 12.98 -19.26 -14.75
N TYR A 48 13.99 -19.15 -13.89
CA TYR A 48 15.07 -20.10 -13.81
C TYR A 48 14.59 -21.53 -13.42
N TYR A 49 13.68 -21.63 -12.46
CA TYR A 49 13.13 -22.94 -12.07
C TYR A 49 12.21 -23.53 -13.14
N ASP A 50 11.48 -22.69 -13.87
CA ASP A 50 10.66 -23.11 -15.02
C ASP A 50 11.53 -23.72 -16.12
N GLU A 51 12.64 -23.09 -16.48
CA GLU A 51 13.62 -23.63 -17.43
C GLU A 51 14.25 -24.96 -16.99
N ILE A 52 14.58 -25.09 -15.68
CA ILE A 52 15.11 -26.35 -15.12
C ILE A 52 14.05 -27.45 -15.17
N MET A 53 12.80 -27.12 -14.85
CA MET A 53 11.69 -28.07 -14.91
C MET A 53 11.51 -28.60 -16.33
N ASP A 54 11.49 -27.71 -17.33
CA ASP A 54 11.34 -28.08 -18.74
C ASP A 54 12.52 -28.92 -19.25
N MET A 55 13.75 -28.53 -18.93
CA MET A 55 14.92 -29.34 -19.24
C MET A 55 14.86 -30.73 -18.59
N GLY A 56 14.44 -30.80 -17.34
CA GLY A 56 14.28 -32.06 -16.61
C GLY A 56 13.27 -32.99 -17.31
N LYS A 57 12.13 -32.48 -17.75
CA LYS A 57 11.11 -33.21 -18.51
C LYS A 57 11.63 -33.73 -19.84
N GLN A 58 12.29 -32.87 -20.64
CA GLN A 58 12.87 -33.27 -21.93
C GLN A 58 13.90 -34.38 -21.77
N LEU A 59 14.74 -34.32 -20.72
CA LEU A 59 15.71 -35.40 -20.42
C LEU A 59 15.04 -36.69 -19.92
N GLU A 60 13.90 -36.57 -19.21
CA GLU A 60 13.11 -37.71 -18.74
C GLU A 60 12.41 -38.41 -19.91
N GLU A 61 11.92 -37.68 -20.91
CA GLU A 61 11.32 -38.26 -22.13
C GLU A 61 12.31 -39.13 -22.90
N ASN A 62 13.61 -38.79 -22.86
CA ASN A 62 14.72 -39.59 -23.44
C ASN A 62 14.44 -40.10 -24.86
N GLU A 63 13.84 -39.23 -25.71
CA GLU A 63 13.39 -39.59 -27.07
C GLU A 63 14.50 -40.25 -27.91
N ASN A 64 15.74 -39.82 -27.70
CA ASN A 64 16.90 -40.32 -28.43
C ASN A 64 17.51 -41.57 -27.80
N GLY A 65 17.00 -42.08 -26.68
CA GLY A 65 17.49 -43.26 -26.01
C GLY A 65 18.92 -43.20 -25.45
N PHE A 66 19.48 -42.01 -25.26
CA PHE A 66 20.87 -41.85 -24.79
C PHE A 66 21.08 -42.27 -23.33
N PHE A 67 20.05 -42.20 -22.50
CA PHE A 67 20.16 -42.45 -21.07
C PHE A 67 19.56 -43.81 -20.70
N ALA A 68 20.23 -44.51 -19.77
CA ALA A 68 19.67 -45.74 -19.21
C ALA A 68 18.43 -45.42 -18.36
N LYS A 69 17.44 -46.36 -18.31
CA LYS A 69 16.19 -46.20 -17.55
C LYS A 69 16.38 -45.77 -16.09
N LYS A 70 17.50 -46.18 -15.48
CA LYS A 70 17.83 -45.80 -14.11
C LYS A 70 18.22 -44.32 -13.98
N GLN A 71 18.84 -43.75 -15.02
CA GLN A 71 19.27 -42.34 -15.06
C GLN A 71 18.09 -41.38 -15.34
N VAL A 72 17.17 -41.81 -16.22
CA VAL A 72 15.93 -41.09 -16.57
C VAL A 72 15.12 -40.72 -15.32
N LYS A 73 15.02 -41.64 -14.36
CA LYS A 73 14.33 -41.41 -13.09
C LYS A 73 14.91 -40.21 -12.28
N TYR A 74 16.21 -39.99 -12.38
CA TYR A 74 16.82 -38.84 -11.67
C TYR A 74 16.42 -37.47 -12.29
N PHE A 75 16.19 -37.42 -13.60
CA PHE A 75 15.73 -36.22 -14.28
C PHE A 75 14.30 -35.86 -13.87
N GLY A 76 13.39 -36.81 -13.74
CA GLY A 76 12.07 -36.62 -13.18
C GLY A 76 12.11 -36.06 -11.75
N VAL A 77 12.99 -36.58 -10.88
CA VAL A 77 13.16 -36.02 -9.52
C VAL A 77 13.65 -34.56 -9.54
N ILE A 78 14.53 -34.21 -10.50
CA ILE A 78 14.99 -32.82 -10.65
C ILE A 78 13.84 -31.91 -11.11
N SER A 79 13.06 -32.35 -12.11
CA SER A 79 11.87 -31.64 -12.59
C SER A 79 10.85 -31.39 -11.49
N ASP A 80 10.49 -32.42 -10.72
CA ASP A 80 9.56 -32.28 -9.59
C ASP A 80 10.05 -31.33 -8.51
N ARG A 81 11.35 -31.28 -8.29
CA ARG A 81 11.94 -30.34 -7.32
C ARG A 81 11.96 -28.91 -7.84
N ALA A 82 12.26 -28.72 -9.12
CA ALA A 82 12.20 -27.41 -9.77
C ALA A 82 10.77 -26.86 -9.77
N ASP A 83 9.77 -27.70 -10.04
CA ASP A 83 8.34 -27.33 -9.96
C ASP A 83 7.95 -26.82 -8.56
N ARG A 84 8.39 -27.49 -7.51
CA ARG A 84 8.15 -27.04 -6.13
C ARG A 84 8.79 -25.68 -5.81
N LEU A 85 10.02 -25.45 -6.29
CA LEU A 85 10.71 -24.17 -6.10
C LEU A 85 10.05 -23.04 -6.91
N MET A 86 9.64 -23.33 -8.14
CA MET A 86 8.86 -22.42 -8.99
C MET A 86 7.53 -22.02 -8.32
N SER A 87 6.82 -23.03 -7.80
CA SER A 87 5.56 -22.81 -7.06
C SER A 87 5.77 -21.94 -5.82
N LYS A 88 6.83 -22.21 -5.04
CA LYS A 88 7.16 -21.38 -3.86
C LYS A 88 7.54 -19.95 -4.26
N ALA A 89 8.33 -19.76 -5.32
CA ALA A 89 8.66 -18.44 -5.85
C ALA A 89 7.40 -17.68 -6.31
N SER A 90 6.46 -18.37 -6.96
CA SER A 90 5.17 -17.80 -7.38
C SER A 90 4.31 -17.37 -6.19
N GLN A 91 4.25 -18.18 -5.13
CA GLN A 91 3.55 -17.82 -3.88
C GLN A 91 4.16 -16.58 -3.22
N LEU A 92 5.49 -16.47 -3.20
CA LEU A 92 6.17 -15.28 -2.66
C LEU A 92 5.94 -14.02 -3.49
N LEU A 93 5.85 -14.15 -4.82
CA LEU A 93 5.48 -13.04 -5.72
C LEU A 93 4.06 -12.55 -5.45
N GLU A 94 3.13 -13.47 -5.24
CA GLU A 94 1.74 -13.14 -4.89
C GLU A 94 1.67 -12.50 -3.50
N TYR A 95 2.39 -13.02 -2.52
CA TYR A 95 2.49 -12.41 -1.19
C TYR A 95 3.08 -11.00 -1.25
N ALA A 96 4.18 -10.80 -1.98
CA ALA A 96 4.75 -9.46 -2.20
C ALA A 96 3.76 -8.50 -2.89
N GLN A 97 2.88 -9.02 -3.75
CA GLN A 97 1.80 -8.22 -4.35
C GLN A 97 0.75 -7.83 -3.32
N GLN A 98 0.31 -8.75 -2.46
CA GLN A 98 -0.66 -8.47 -1.38
C GLN A 98 -0.13 -7.40 -0.42
N VAL A 99 1.13 -7.51 0.01
CA VAL A 99 1.77 -6.49 0.86
C VAL A 99 1.86 -5.13 0.16
N ARG A 100 2.11 -5.10 -1.14
CA ARG A 100 2.08 -3.86 -1.92
C ARG A 100 0.70 -3.24 -2.00
N ASP A 101 -0.34 -4.05 -2.10
CA ASP A 101 -1.72 -3.57 -2.15
C ASP A 101 -2.17 -3.06 -0.77
N ALA A 102 -1.74 -3.72 0.32
CA ALA A 102 -1.90 -3.23 1.69
C ALA A 102 -1.19 -1.87 1.90
N TYR A 103 0.04 -1.73 1.40
CA TYR A 103 0.76 -0.45 1.41
C TYR A 103 -0.01 0.67 0.71
N LYS A 104 -0.57 0.41 -0.48
CA LYS A 104 -1.39 1.40 -1.19
C LYS A 104 -2.62 1.80 -0.39
N ALA A 105 -3.33 0.80 0.16
CA ALA A 105 -4.50 1.07 1.00
C ALA A 105 -4.15 1.94 2.22
N GLN A 106 -2.99 1.72 2.84
CA GLN A 106 -2.51 2.53 3.97
C GLN A 106 -2.18 3.97 3.55
N VAL A 107 -1.52 4.15 2.39
CA VAL A 107 -1.24 5.49 1.83
C VAL A 107 -2.54 6.22 1.52
N ASP A 108 -3.50 5.55 0.88
CA ASP A 108 -4.80 6.13 0.53
C ASP A 108 -5.59 6.51 1.79
N ALA A 109 -5.58 5.67 2.83
CA ALA A 109 -6.20 5.96 4.11
C ALA A 109 -5.58 7.19 4.78
N GLN A 110 -4.25 7.30 4.77
CA GLN A 110 -3.54 8.47 5.32
C GLN A 110 -3.85 9.74 4.53
N GLN A 111 -3.89 9.65 3.20
CA GLN A 111 -4.27 10.78 2.34
C GLN A 111 -5.70 11.22 2.60
N ASN A 112 -6.64 10.27 2.72
CA ASN A 112 -8.03 10.57 3.04
C ASN A 112 -8.18 11.27 4.40
N ASN A 113 -7.44 10.82 5.43
CA ASN A 113 -7.43 11.47 6.75
C ASN A 113 -6.90 12.90 6.66
N ASN A 114 -5.83 13.16 5.91
CA ASN A 114 -5.30 14.50 5.70
C ASN A 114 -6.28 15.40 4.94
N MET A 115 -6.95 14.86 3.90
CA MET A 115 -8.00 15.56 3.16
C MET A 115 -9.21 15.90 4.05
N GLN A 116 -9.63 14.95 4.89
CA GLN A 116 -10.70 15.16 5.86
C GLN A 116 -10.36 16.27 6.85
N PHE A 117 -9.15 16.26 7.42
CA PHE A 117 -8.66 17.30 8.32
C PHE A 117 -8.67 18.67 7.65
N LEU A 118 -8.14 18.79 6.43
CA LEU A 118 -8.14 20.03 5.65
C LEU A 118 -9.57 20.52 5.35
N THR A 119 -10.47 19.60 5.00
CA THR A 119 -11.87 19.91 4.72
C THR A 119 -12.58 20.46 5.96
N VAL A 120 -12.36 19.85 7.13
CA VAL A 120 -12.95 20.30 8.40
C VAL A 120 -12.47 21.74 8.72
N ILE A 121 -11.16 21.98 8.66
CA ILE A 121 -10.59 23.32 8.91
C ILE A 121 -11.17 24.33 7.94
N SER A 122 -11.11 24.06 6.63
CA SER A 122 -11.57 25.00 5.60
C SER A 122 -13.05 25.32 5.75
N THR A 123 -13.88 24.32 6.06
CA THR A 123 -15.33 24.51 6.22
C THR A 123 -15.68 25.32 7.47
N ILE A 124 -14.84 25.27 8.53
CA ILE A 124 -15.03 26.14 9.71
C ILE A 124 -14.58 27.58 9.41
N PHE A 125 -13.41 27.75 8.79
CA PHE A 125 -12.85 29.06 8.55
C PHE A 125 -13.53 29.84 7.42
N PHE A 126 -14.06 29.17 6.39
CA PHE A 126 -14.69 29.85 5.26
C PHE A 126 -15.86 30.74 5.64
N PRO A 127 -16.88 30.30 6.39
CA PRO A 127 -17.99 31.20 6.82
C PRO A 127 -17.50 32.29 7.77
N LEU A 128 -16.52 32.00 8.63
CA LEU A 128 -15.96 33.03 9.53
C LEU A 128 -15.26 34.15 8.74
N THR A 129 -14.47 33.76 7.73
CA THR A 129 -13.79 34.71 6.85
C THR A 129 -14.81 35.56 6.07
N LEU A 130 -15.89 34.92 5.58
CA LEU A 130 -16.96 35.67 4.90
C LEU A 130 -17.60 36.68 5.81
N ILE A 131 -17.96 36.31 7.05
CA ILE A 131 -18.54 37.24 8.05
C ILE A 131 -17.57 38.41 8.34
N THR A 132 -16.33 38.10 8.67
CA THR A 132 -15.33 39.13 9.01
C THR A 132 -15.00 40.01 7.83
N SER A 133 -14.95 39.51 6.61
CA SER A 133 -14.75 40.31 5.40
C SER A 133 -15.94 41.23 5.11
N TRP A 134 -17.16 40.73 5.26
CA TRP A 134 -18.36 41.52 5.04
C TRP A 134 -18.44 42.69 6.01
N TYR A 135 -18.24 42.47 7.29
CA TYR A 135 -18.25 43.52 8.31
C TYR A 135 -16.95 44.35 8.37
N GLY A 136 -15.88 43.90 7.75
CA GLY A 136 -14.62 44.63 7.59
C GLY A 136 -14.61 45.62 6.42
N MET A 137 -15.68 45.70 5.61
CA MET A 137 -15.77 46.62 4.50
C MET A 137 -16.02 48.05 5.00
N ASN A 138 -15.28 49.03 4.43
CA ASN A 138 -15.35 50.43 4.81
C ASN A 138 -16.57 51.13 4.19
N PHE A 139 -17.79 50.75 4.53
CA PHE A 139 -19.00 51.45 4.13
C PHE A 139 -19.40 52.51 5.17
N HIS A 140 -19.55 53.77 4.75
CA HIS A 140 -19.89 54.91 5.63
C HIS A 140 -21.32 54.89 6.19
N ASN A 141 -22.25 54.09 5.65
CA ASN A 141 -23.65 54.02 6.04
C ASN A 141 -24.13 52.59 6.31
N MET A 142 -23.57 51.94 7.31
CA MET A 142 -24.12 50.67 7.84
C MET A 142 -24.83 50.96 9.16
N PRO A 143 -26.19 51.05 9.21
CA PRO A 143 -26.93 51.29 10.44
C PRO A 143 -26.74 50.16 11.49
N GLU A 144 -26.34 48.99 11.04
CA GLU A 144 -26.07 47.81 11.86
C GLU A 144 -24.79 47.93 12.69
N LEU A 145 -23.86 48.84 12.33
CA LEU A 145 -22.60 49.05 13.03
C LEU A 145 -22.72 49.69 14.41
N LYS A 146 -23.85 50.30 14.73
CA LYS A 146 -24.08 50.93 16.07
C LYS A 146 -24.10 49.91 17.21
N HIS A 147 -24.43 48.66 16.95
CA HIS A 147 -24.37 47.51 17.87
C HIS A 147 -23.58 46.35 17.27
N GLY A 148 -22.78 46.60 16.22
CA GLY A 148 -22.25 45.60 15.31
C GLY A 148 -21.18 44.69 15.94
N TYR A 149 -20.29 45.25 16.77
CA TYR A 149 -19.13 44.47 17.26
C TYR A 149 -19.53 43.25 18.11
N PRO A 150 -20.38 43.37 19.15
CA PRO A 150 -20.83 42.20 19.90
C PRO A 150 -21.70 41.24 19.07
N GLY A 151 -22.49 41.79 18.13
CA GLY A 151 -23.34 40.97 17.24
C GLY A 151 -22.52 40.07 16.30
N VAL A 152 -21.46 40.63 15.69
CA VAL A 152 -20.56 39.85 14.80
C VAL A 152 -19.82 38.76 15.57
N ILE A 153 -19.40 38.99 16.82
CA ILE A 153 -18.77 37.98 17.66
C ILE A 153 -19.75 36.84 17.97
N ILE A 154 -20.97 37.18 18.40
CA ILE A 154 -22.00 36.19 18.70
C ILE A 154 -22.32 35.35 17.46
N LEU A 155 -22.52 35.97 16.30
CA LEU A 155 -22.79 35.29 15.04
C LEU A 155 -21.63 34.34 14.66
N SER A 156 -20.40 34.80 14.76
CA SER A 156 -19.22 33.97 14.46
C SER A 156 -19.12 32.76 15.39
N VAL A 157 -19.37 32.91 16.69
CA VAL A 157 -19.39 31.84 17.68
C VAL A 157 -20.50 30.84 17.38
N VAL A 158 -21.71 31.28 17.05
CA VAL A 158 -22.84 30.41 16.70
C VAL A 158 -22.53 29.60 15.45
N VAL A 159 -21.97 30.23 14.40
CA VAL A 159 -21.57 29.53 13.17
C VAL A 159 -20.50 28.50 13.47
N MET A 160 -19.48 28.82 14.24
CA MET A 160 -18.41 27.89 14.63
C MET A 160 -18.97 26.67 15.38
N ILE A 161 -19.81 26.89 16.39
CA ILE A 161 -20.43 25.81 17.17
C ILE A 161 -21.30 24.93 16.26
N THR A 162 -22.08 25.53 15.35
CA THR A 162 -22.92 24.78 14.41
C THR A 162 -22.08 23.89 13.49
N CYS A 163 -20.96 24.41 12.93
CA CYS A 163 -20.04 23.61 12.12
C CYS A 163 -19.46 22.44 12.92
N ILE A 164 -18.98 22.67 14.14
CA ILE A 164 -18.42 21.62 15.00
C ILE A 164 -19.47 20.52 15.29
N ILE A 165 -20.72 20.89 15.61
CA ILE A 165 -21.81 19.95 15.85
C ILE A 165 -22.09 19.09 14.61
N ILE A 166 -22.10 19.71 13.41
CA ILE A 166 -22.35 19.00 12.14
C ILE A 166 -21.23 17.97 11.89
N PHE A 167 -19.95 18.37 12.04
CA PHE A 167 -18.81 17.45 11.84
C PHE A 167 -18.77 16.31 12.85
N LYS A 168 -19.06 16.61 14.14
CA LYS A 168 -19.16 15.58 15.17
C LYS A 168 -20.29 14.58 14.88
N ARG A 169 -21.44 15.04 14.37
CA ARG A 169 -22.54 14.14 13.94
C ARG A 169 -22.17 13.28 12.73
N LYS A 170 -21.38 13.83 11.80
CA LYS A 170 -20.90 13.08 10.63
C LYS A 170 -19.69 12.19 10.90
N LYS A 171 -19.21 12.11 12.15
CA LYS A 171 -18.01 11.34 12.55
C LYS A 171 -16.77 11.74 11.74
N MET A 172 -16.66 13.01 11.41
CA MET A 172 -15.49 13.58 10.71
C MET A 172 -14.52 14.27 11.68
N LEU A 173 -14.90 14.34 12.93
CA LEU A 173 -14.12 14.81 14.09
C LEU A 173 -14.17 13.75 15.17
#